data_be96a1520049a43886c57d3f7158e866
#
_entry.id   be96a1520049a43886c57d3f7158e866
#
_cell.length_a   1.000
_cell.length_b   1.000
_cell.length_c   1.000
_cell.angle_alpha   90.00
_cell.angle_beta   90.00
_cell.angle_gamma   90.00
#
_symmetry.space_group_name_H-M   'P 1'
#
loop_
_entity.id
_entity.type
_entity.pdbx_description
1 polymer ?
#
loop_
_entity_poly.entity_id
_entity_poly.type
_entity_poly.pdbx_seq_one_letter_code
_entity_poly.pdbx_strand_id
1 'polypeptide(L)'
;RHDERFLRVHVELDHHVRDHRLRAHFPLPAPVDGSDAECAFAVVHRELTAEGGVHEFGLPTFPSRRFVDASDSFAGLALLHDGLLEYEVVDGGNALAITLLRAVGYLSRVEPQLRPNPAGPPDALAGPQLPGAQRAEYAVYLHRGDWRAADCYGAADAFLVPFERTRIAPHSDQTREVTGAALRVDGAEVSAVRRVPGGLVVRVFRSAAEPGTVTLEHDAVPARGFVIDLRGQPIRSFEGDLELRPFEIATLQLDR
;
A
#
# COMPACT_ATOMS: atom_id res chain seq x y z
N ARG A 1 9.26 14.75 -9.78
CA ARG A 1 8.48 15.92 -9.37
C ARG A 1 9.33 16.71 -8.39
N HIS A 2 9.21 18.04 -8.33
CA HIS A 2 10.16 18.89 -7.62
C HIS A 2 10.20 18.69 -6.10
N ASP A 3 9.10 18.24 -5.50
CA ASP A 3 8.95 18.13 -4.02
C ASP A 3 8.74 16.68 -3.54
N GLU A 4 9.06 15.68 -4.37
CA GLU A 4 8.97 14.29 -3.95
C GLU A 4 10.13 13.93 -3.01
N ARG A 5 9.81 13.30 -1.88
CA ARG A 5 10.77 12.89 -0.85
C ARG A 5 11.39 11.50 -1.11
N PHE A 6 11.11 10.91 -2.27
CA PHE A 6 11.55 9.57 -2.65
C PHE A 6 12.18 9.57 -4.05
N LEU A 7 13.02 8.58 -4.31
CA LEU A 7 13.64 8.35 -5.61
C LEU A 7 12.81 7.34 -6.41
N ARG A 8 12.25 7.76 -7.55
CA ARG A 8 11.57 6.85 -8.50
C ARG A 8 12.57 6.05 -9.28
N VAL A 9 12.31 4.75 -9.40
CA VAL A 9 13.08 3.80 -10.19
C VAL A 9 12.17 3.13 -11.21
N HIS A 10 12.58 3.18 -12.46
CA HIS A 10 11.92 2.51 -13.56
C HIS A 10 12.87 1.47 -14.13
N VAL A 11 12.43 0.24 -14.22
CA VAL A 11 13.19 -0.90 -14.71
C VAL A 11 12.53 -1.44 -15.96
N GLU A 12 13.27 -1.52 -17.06
CA GLU A 12 12.85 -2.20 -18.27
C GLU A 12 13.88 -3.27 -18.61
N LEU A 13 13.40 -4.46 -18.94
CA LEU A 13 14.26 -5.57 -19.34
C LEU A 13 13.58 -6.45 -20.39
N ASP A 14 14.37 -7.08 -21.25
CA ASP A 14 13.91 -8.12 -22.16
C ASP A 14 14.29 -9.49 -21.58
N HIS A 15 13.26 -10.22 -21.12
CA HIS A 15 13.41 -11.41 -20.29
C HIS A 15 13.42 -12.69 -21.12
N HIS A 16 14.51 -13.47 -21.03
CA HIS A 16 14.72 -14.71 -21.78
C HIS A 16 15.11 -15.91 -20.93
N VAL A 17 15.23 -15.77 -19.61
CA VAL A 17 15.68 -16.80 -18.68
C VAL A 17 14.48 -17.48 -18.01
N ARG A 18 14.55 -18.78 -17.79
CA ARG A 18 13.50 -19.57 -17.13
C ARG A 18 13.82 -19.83 -15.66
N ASP A 19 12.77 -20.10 -14.88
CA ASP A 19 12.87 -20.65 -13.52
C ASP A 19 13.81 -19.86 -12.60
N HIS A 20 13.63 -18.53 -12.51
CA HIS A 20 14.43 -17.68 -11.63
C HIS A 20 13.60 -16.53 -11.02
N ARG A 21 14.18 -15.90 -10.02
CA ARG A 21 13.65 -14.72 -9.35
C ARG A 21 14.67 -13.58 -9.45
N LEU A 22 14.24 -12.44 -9.99
CA LEU A 22 15.03 -11.20 -10.02
C LEU A 22 14.57 -10.30 -8.88
N ARG A 23 15.48 -9.84 -8.04
CA ARG A 23 15.21 -8.93 -6.92
C ARG A 23 16.13 -7.72 -6.96
N ALA A 24 15.61 -6.58 -6.47
CA ALA A 24 16.41 -5.44 -6.08
C ALA A 24 16.63 -5.47 -4.56
N HIS A 25 17.87 -5.27 -4.12
CA HIS A 25 18.28 -5.29 -2.71
C HIS A 25 18.74 -3.90 -2.29
N PHE A 26 18.28 -3.46 -1.13
CA PHE A 26 18.58 -2.15 -0.57
C PHE A 26 19.15 -2.32 0.83
N PRO A 27 20.42 -1.95 1.07
CA PRO A 27 20.98 -1.90 2.42
C PRO A 27 20.15 -0.95 3.29
N LEU A 28 19.82 -1.38 4.51
CA LEU A 28 19.08 -0.59 5.47
C LEU A 28 20.01 0.37 6.22
N PRO A 29 19.51 1.52 6.70
CA PRO A 29 20.29 2.46 7.52
C PRO A 29 20.79 1.85 8.81
N ALA A 30 20.02 0.94 9.40
CA ALA A 30 20.34 0.14 10.58
C ALA A 30 19.70 -1.24 10.45
N PRO A 31 20.23 -2.28 11.14
CA PRO A 31 19.58 -3.58 11.20
C PRO A 31 18.21 -3.48 11.86
N VAL A 32 17.22 -4.21 11.30
CA VAL A 32 15.86 -4.29 11.82
C VAL A 32 15.53 -5.71 12.27
N ASP A 33 14.55 -5.86 13.15
CA ASP A 33 14.00 -7.15 13.59
C ASP A 33 12.72 -7.57 12.86
N GLY A 34 12.20 -6.69 12.00
CA GLY A 34 11.00 -6.93 11.21
C GLY A 34 10.75 -5.88 10.14
N SER A 35 9.57 -5.90 9.60
CA SER A 35 9.08 -4.96 8.59
C SER A 35 7.60 -4.70 8.75
N ASP A 36 7.16 -3.53 8.32
CA ASP A 36 5.76 -3.12 8.30
C ASP A 36 5.28 -2.99 6.85
N ALA A 37 4.33 -3.82 6.45
CA ALA A 37 3.84 -3.86 5.08
C ALA A 37 2.38 -3.48 4.98
N GLU A 38 2.04 -2.61 4.03
CA GLU A 38 0.65 -2.36 3.72
C GLU A 38 -0.02 -3.61 3.16
N CYS A 39 -1.13 -3.97 3.77
CA CYS A 39 -2.08 -4.97 3.31
C CYS A 39 -3.45 -4.32 3.07
N ALA A 40 -4.48 -5.11 2.79
CA ALA A 40 -5.82 -4.58 2.61
C ALA A 40 -6.37 -3.99 3.92
N PHE A 41 -6.46 -2.66 3.99
CA PHE A 41 -6.99 -1.89 5.13
C PHE A 41 -6.19 -2.02 6.43
N ALA A 42 -4.92 -2.38 6.37
CA ALA A 42 -4.04 -2.49 7.52
C ALA A 42 -2.58 -2.37 7.12
N VAL A 43 -1.72 -2.02 8.07
CA VAL A 43 -0.29 -2.30 8.02
C VAL A 43 -0.02 -3.48 8.94
N VAL A 44 0.69 -4.48 8.44
CA VAL A 44 0.98 -5.72 9.15
C VAL A 44 2.46 -5.81 9.43
N HIS A 45 2.79 -5.92 10.71
CA HIS A 45 4.16 -6.21 11.13
C HIS A 45 4.54 -7.66 10.83
N ARG A 46 5.75 -7.87 10.30
CA ARG A 46 6.35 -9.18 10.00
C ARG A 46 7.72 -9.28 10.62
N GLU A 47 7.90 -10.27 11.47
CA GLU A 47 9.22 -10.60 12.01
C GLU A 47 10.11 -11.24 10.93
N LEU A 48 11.42 -11.34 11.19
CA LEU A 48 12.38 -12.00 10.28
C LEU A 48 12.15 -13.51 10.18
N THR A 49 11.55 -14.11 11.21
CA THR A 49 11.25 -15.54 11.25
C THR A 49 9.89 -15.79 10.63
N ALA A 50 9.87 -16.60 9.59
CA ALA A 50 8.63 -17.00 8.95
C ALA A 50 7.93 -18.11 9.74
N GLU A 51 6.63 -17.97 9.97
CA GLU A 51 5.80 -19.03 10.53
C GLU A 51 5.66 -20.18 9.54
N GLY A 52 5.67 -21.39 10.03
CA GLY A 52 5.47 -22.61 9.26
C GLY A 52 4.52 -23.58 9.98
N GLY A 53 4.11 -24.62 9.28
CA GLY A 53 3.23 -25.66 9.79
C GLY A 53 3.82 -27.07 9.61
N VAL A 54 3.08 -28.07 10.07
CA VAL A 54 3.50 -29.49 10.01
C VAL A 54 3.73 -29.97 8.57
N HIS A 55 3.05 -29.36 7.61
CA HIS A 55 3.08 -29.76 6.20
C HIS A 55 3.81 -28.77 5.29
N GLU A 56 4.26 -27.65 5.83
CA GLU A 56 4.83 -26.56 5.06
C GLU A 56 5.79 -25.74 5.92
N PHE A 57 7.00 -25.54 5.42
CA PHE A 57 7.95 -24.61 6.05
C PHE A 57 7.61 -23.17 5.66
N GLY A 58 7.64 -22.28 6.62
CA GLY A 58 7.46 -20.85 6.38
C GLY A 58 8.58 -20.29 5.52
N LEU A 59 8.21 -19.40 4.61
CA LEU A 59 9.18 -18.63 3.82
C LEU A 59 9.18 -17.19 4.34
N PRO A 60 10.35 -16.54 4.49
CA PRO A 60 10.46 -15.16 4.94
C PRO A 60 10.12 -14.15 3.83
N THR A 61 9.36 -14.58 2.82
CA THR A 61 8.83 -13.73 1.76
C THR A 61 7.37 -13.41 2.04
N PHE A 62 7.06 -12.13 2.06
CA PHE A 62 5.75 -11.64 2.45
C PHE A 62 5.14 -10.75 1.36
N PRO A 63 3.81 -10.62 1.30
CA PRO A 63 3.15 -9.69 0.39
C PRO A 63 3.11 -8.27 0.97
N SER A 64 3.21 -7.29 0.07
CA SER A 64 2.84 -5.89 0.32
C SER A 64 1.95 -5.38 -0.80
N ARG A 65 1.17 -4.33 -0.52
CA ARG A 65 0.23 -3.77 -1.50
C ARG A 65 0.80 -2.59 -2.26
N ARG A 66 1.22 -1.54 -1.58
CA ARG A 66 1.78 -0.32 -2.17
C ARG A 66 3.10 0.09 -1.55
N PHE A 67 3.33 -0.31 -0.30
CA PHE A 67 4.60 -0.08 0.36
C PHE A 67 4.95 -1.19 1.34
N VAL A 68 6.24 -1.32 1.58
CA VAL A 68 6.83 -2.01 2.72
C VAL A 68 7.87 -1.10 3.33
N ASP A 69 7.86 -1.02 4.65
CA ASP A 69 8.82 -0.27 5.46
C ASP A 69 9.67 -1.20 6.33
N ALA A 70 10.95 -0.92 6.38
CA ALA A 70 11.89 -1.54 7.29
C ALA A 70 12.64 -0.42 8.03
N SER A 71 12.24 -0.20 9.28
CA SER A 71 12.70 0.93 10.09
C SER A 71 12.89 0.57 11.54
N ASP A 72 13.68 1.38 12.22
CA ASP A 72 13.72 1.48 13.68
C ASP A 72 13.07 2.79 14.15
N SER A 73 13.26 3.15 15.42
CA SER A 73 12.71 4.41 15.96
C SER A 73 13.43 5.67 15.43
N PHE A 74 14.54 5.55 14.71
CA PHE A 74 15.37 6.66 14.25
C PHE A 74 15.33 6.85 12.75
N ALA A 75 15.43 5.78 11.98
CA ALA A 75 15.53 5.84 10.53
C ALA A 75 14.98 4.55 9.88
N GLY A 76 14.54 4.68 8.65
CA GLY A 76 14.03 3.58 7.86
C GLY A 76 14.17 3.78 6.37
N LEU A 77 13.89 2.70 5.66
CA LEU A 77 13.76 2.66 4.23
C LEU A 77 12.43 2.00 3.87
N ALA A 78 11.56 2.78 3.23
CA ALA A 78 10.36 2.25 2.62
C ALA A 78 10.56 2.05 1.12
N LEU A 79 10.02 0.95 0.58
CA LEU A 79 9.87 0.73 -0.85
C LEU A 79 8.41 0.94 -1.20
N LEU A 80 8.15 1.93 -2.06
CA LEU A 80 6.84 2.20 -2.64
C LEU A 80 6.79 1.50 -4.00
N HIS A 81 5.71 0.81 -4.33
CA HIS A 81 5.67 0.03 -5.56
C HIS A 81 4.26 -0.08 -6.17
N ASP A 82 4.21 -0.33 -7.46
CA ASP A 82 3.00 -0.67 -8.20
C ASP A 82 3.06 -2.14 -8.65
N GLY A 83 2.29 -2.99 -7.97
CA GLY A 83 2.14 -4.40 -8.34
C GLY A 83 3.30 -5.34 -8.02
N LEU A 84 4.38 -4.88 -7.36
CA LEU A 84 5.50 -5.72 -6.93
C LEU A 84 5.20 -6.33 -5.56
N LEU A 85 4.40 -7.38 -5.55
CA LEU A 85 3.73 -7.88 -4.33
C LEU A 85 4.63 -8.66 -3.35
N GLU A 86 5.84 -9.07 -3.74
CA GLU A 86 6.70 -9.92 -2.91
C GLU A 86 7.94 -9.17 -2.44
N TYR A 87 8.18 -9.20 -1.14
CA TYR A 87 9.39 -8.67 -0.52
C TYR A 87 9.96 -9.63 0.54
N GLU A 88 11.16 -9.35 0.99
CA GLU A 88 11.85 -10.09 2.06
C GLU A 88 12.85 -9.15 2.76
N VAL A 89 12.95 -9.23 4.08
CA VAL A 89 14.07 -8.66 4.82
C VAL A 89 15.16 -9.72 4.88
N VAL A 90 16.33 -9.41 4.35
CA VAL A 90 17.44 -10.36 4.15
C VAL A 90 18.68 -9.95 4.94
N ASP A 91 19.72 -10.78 4.88
CA ASP A 91 21.01 -10.55 5.52
C ASP A 91 20.90 -10.28 7.05
N GLY A 92 19.97 -11.01 7.71
CA GLY A 92 19.77 -10.89 9.15
C GLY A 92 19.27 -9.51 9.58
N GLY A 93 18.42 -8.87 8.78
CA GLY A 93 17.85 -7.56 9.09
C GLY A 93 18.61 -6.38 8.47
N ASN A 94 19.63 -6.63 7.65
CA ASN A 94 20.48 -5.55 7.13
C ASN A 94 20.08 -5.05 5.73
N ALA A 95 19.17 -5.74 5.05
CA ALA A 95 18.70 -5.31 3.72
C ALA A 95 17.23 -5.66 3.47
N LEU A 96 16.56 -4.80 2.72
CA LEU A 96 15.22 -5.02 2.21
C LEU A 96 15.29 -5.39 0.73
N ALA A 97 14.69 -6.52 0.34
CA ALA A 97 14.66 -7.02 -1.02
C ALA A 97 13.23 -7.00 -1.57
N ILE A 98 13.03 -6.45 -2.77
CA ILE A 98 11.75 -6.51 -3.48
C ILE A 98 11.91 -7.36 -4.74
N THR A 99 10.94 -8.23 -5.00
CA THR A 99 10.93 -9.09 -6.18
C THR A 99 10.39 -8.31 -7.38
N LEU A 100 11.22 -8.12 -8.39
CA LEU A 100 10.86 -7.44 -9.64
C LEU A 100 10.22 -8.40 -10.64
N LEU A 101 10.69 -9.67 -10.64
CA LEU A 101 10.22 -10.70 -11.53
C LEU A 101 10.38 -12.07 -10.88
N ARG A 102 9.38 -12.92 -11.08
CA ARG A 102 9.40 -14.31 -10.65
C ARG A 102 8.91 -15.21 -11.77
N ALA A 103 9.86 -15.89 -12.43
CA ALA A 103 9.58 -16.84 -13.50
C ALA A 103 9.50 -18.26 -12.94
N VAL A 104 8.37 -18.94 -13.13
CA VAL A 104 8.14 -20.30 -12.65
C VAL A 104 7.57 -21.19 -13.74
N GLY A 105 8.01 -22.45 -13.79
CA GLY A 105 7.62 -23.40 -14.85
C GLY A 105 6.54 -24.40 -14.45
N TYR A 106 6.05 -24.39 -13.22
CA TYR A 106 5.08 -25.36 -12.73
C TYR A 106 3.99 -24.71 -11.88
N LEU A 107 2.77 -25.21 -11.96
CA LEU A 107 1.65 -24.81 -11.12
C LEU A 107 1.93 -25.14 -9.64
N SER A 108 2.40 -26.36 -9.39
CA SER A 108 2.85 -26.82 -8.09
C SER A 108 4.03 -27.76 -8.25
N ARG A 109 4.90 -27.79 -7.24
CA ARG A 109 6.08 -28.63 -7.26
C ARG A 109 6.36 -29.14 -5.85
N VAL A 110 6.82 -30.38 -5.75
CA VAL A 110 7.38 -30.90 -4.51
C VAL A 110 8.78 -30.30 -4.35
N GLU A 111 8.97 -29.58 -3.26
CA GLU A 111 10.28 -29.08 -2.85
C GLU A 111 10.60 -29.69 -1.50
N PRO A 112 11.46 -30.72 -1.43
CA PRO A 112 11.68 -31.50 -0.21
C PRO A 112 12.11 -30.66 1.01
N GLN A 113 12.76 -29.52 0.76
CA GLN A 113 13.23 -28.62 1.82
C GLN A 113 12.17 -27.66 2.31
N LEU A 114 11.21 -27.26 1.47
CA LEU A 114 10.24 -26.22 1.77
C LEU A 114 8.81 -26.78 1.89
N ARG A 115 8.49 -27.77 1.06
CA ARG A 115 7.15 -28.35 0.97
C ARG A 115 7.20 -29.82 0.59
N PRO A 116 7.06 -30.74 1.55
CA PRO A 116 7.10 -32.16 1.29
C PRO A 116 5.90 -32.68 0.49
N ASN A 117 4.74 -32.00 0.57
CA ASN A 117 3.53 -32.33 -0.16
C ASN A 117 3.19 -31.27 -1.20
N PRO A 118 2.80 -31.63 -2.43
CA PRO A 118 2.41 -30.66 -3.44
C PRO A 118 1.09 -29.97 -3.06
N ALA A 119 0.97 -28.65 -3.39
CA ALA A 119 -0.27 -27.90 -3.20
C ALA A 119 -1.30 -28.10 -4.34
N GLY A 120 -0.89 -28.75 -5.41
CA GLY A 120 -1.71 -29.00 -6.59
C GLY A 120 -0.98 -29.90 -7.57
N PRO A 121 -1.53 -30.11 -8.78
CA PRO A 121 -0.90 -30.96 -9.79
C PRO A 121 0.44 -30.35 -10.28
N PRO A 122 1.44 -31.17 -10.60
CA PRO A 122 2.75 -30.72 -11.09
C PRO A 122 2.70 -30.38 -12.60
N ASP A 123 1.69 -29.61 -13.01
CA ASP A 123 1.50 -29.23 -14.41
C ASP A 123 2.54 -28.18 -14.83
N ALA A 124 3.17 -28.43 -15.98
CA ALA A 124 4.11 -27.49 -16.57
C ALA A 124 3.37 -26.30 -17.18
N LEU A 125 3.87 -25.09 -16.90
CA LEU A 125 3.29 -23.83 -17.35
C LEU A 125 4.31 -23.01 -18.15
N ALA A 126 3.89 -22.48 -19.29
CA ALA A 126 4.71 -21.59 -20.13
C ALA A 126 4.49 -20.11 -19.76
N GLY A 127 3.24 -19.70 -19.52
CA GLY A 127 2.87 -18.29 -19.26
C GLY A 127 3.60 -17.67 -18.08
N PRO A 128 3.66 -18.34 -16.91
CA PRO A 128 4.36 -17.78 -15.73
C PRO A 128 5.88 -17.69 -15.87
N GLN A 129 6.46 -18.14 -16.97
CA GLN A 129 7.88 -17.88 -17.31
C GLN A 129 8.13 -16.43 -17.76
N LEU A 130 7.08 -15.67 -18.12
CA LEU A 130 7.11 -14.25 -18.45
C LEU A 130 8.17 -13.85 -19.49
N PRO A 131 8.31 -14.53 -20.65
CA PRO A 131 9.30 -14.15 -21.66
C PRO A 131 8.95 -12.82 -22.32
N GLY A 132 9.99 -12.09 -22.78
CA GLY A 132 9.86 -10.82 -23.50
C GLY A 132 9.99 -9.60 -22.60
N ALA A 133 9.49 -8.47 -23.11
CA ALA A 133 9.62 -7.17 -22.42
C ALA A 133 8.88 -7.16 -21.08
N GLN A 134 9.59 -6.83 -20.00
CA GLN A 134 9.09 -6.68 -18.65
C GLN A 134 9.38 -5.28 -18.13
N ARG A 135 8.50 -4.77 -17.30
CA ARG A 135 8.63 -3.45 -16.68
C ARG A 135 8.25 -3.50 -15.22
N ALA A 136 9.02 -2.83 -14.37
CA ALA A 136 8.73 -2.65 -12.97
C ALA A 136 8.94 -1.18 -12.56
N GLU A 137 8.06 -0.68 -11.72
CA GLU A 137 8.18 0.67 -11.16
C GLU A 137 8.11 0.60 -9.64
N TYR A 138 9.06 1.27 -8.99
CA TYR A 138 9.07 1.42 -7.53
C TYR A 138 9.78 2.73 -7.14
N ALA A 139 9.70 3.07 -5.87
CA ALA A 139 10.46 4.19 -5.34
C ALA A 139 11.16 3.80 -4.04
N VAL A 140 12.31 4.41 -3.80
CA VAL A 140 13.09 4.29 -2.56
C VAL A 140 12.85 5.53 -1.73
N TYR A 141 12.33 5.35 -0.51
CA TYR A 141 12.02 6.42 0.43
C TYR A 141 12.81 6.23 1.72
N LEU A 142 13.88 7.02 1.88
CA LEU A 142 14.64 7.10 3.14
C LEU A 142 13.97 8.12 4.06
N HIS A 143 13.74 7.75 5.31
CA HIS A 143 13.00 8.58 6.25
C HIS A 143 13.50 8.44 7.68
N ARG A 144 12.97 9.29 8.55
CA ARG A 144 13.17 9.22 10.00
C ARG A 144 11.95 8.59 10.66
N GLY A 145 12.19 7.86 11.75
CA GLY A 145 11.14 7.17 12.50
C GLY A 145 10.53 6.00 11.73
N ASP A 146 9.37 5.55 12.19
CA ASP A 146 8.62 4.44 11.60
C ASP A 146 7.75 4.90 10.39
N TRP A 147 7.04 3.96 9.79
CA TRP A 147 6.16 4.20 8.64
C TRP A 147 5.05 5.24 8.91
N ARG A 148 4.59 5.40 10.19
CA ARG A 148 3.58 6.38 10.58
C ARG A 148 4.18 7.78 10.62
N ALA A 149 5.31 7.95 11.30
CA ALA A 149 6.03 9.22 11.37
C ALA A 149 6.49 9.70 9.99
N ALA A 150 6.82 8.76 9.11
CA ALA A 150 7.23 9.02 7.74
C ALA A 150 6.06 9.30 6.78
N ASP A 151 4.82 9.07 7.19
CA ASP A 151 3.64 9.15 6.31
C ASP A 151 3.80 8.29 5.05
N CYS A 152 4.08 7.01 5.22
CA CYS A 152 4.25 6.08 4.10
C CYS A 152 2.98 5.92 3.25
N TYR A 153 1.79 6.10 3.81
CA TYR A 153 0.53 6.14 3.04
C TYR A 153 0.50 7.33 2.09
N GLY A 154 0.76 8.53 2.57
CA GLY A 154 0.81 9.73 1.74
C GLY A 154 1.92 9.67 0.70
N ALA A 155 3.08 9.10 1.04
CA ALA A 155 4.16 8.86 0.08
C ALA A 155 3.75 7.87 -1.02
N ALA A 156 3.06 6.77 -0.66
CA ALA A 156 2.55 5.79 -1.63
C ALA A 156 1.47 6.39 -2.54
N ASP A 157 0.57 7.22 -2.02
CA ASP A 157 -0.40 7.96 -2.82
C ASP A 157 0.28 8.93 -3.78
N ALA A 158 1.28 9.68 -3.33
CA ALA A 158 2.05 10.59 -4.18
C ALA A 158 2.84 9.84 -5.27
N PHE A 159 3.28 8.61 -4.99
CA PHE A 159 3.93 7.75 -5.97
C PHE A 159 2.96 7.24 -7.03
N LEU A 160 1.79 6.72 -6.62
CA LEU A 160 0.86 5.97 -7.46
C LEU A 160 -0.19 6.83 -8.15
N VAL A 161 -0.68 7.89 -7.48
CA VAL A 161 -1.78 8.70 -8.00
C VAL A 161 -1.24 9.77 -8.95
N PRO A 162 -1.58 9.72 -10.25
CA PRO A 162 -1.15 10.74 -11.19
C PRO A 162 -1.90 12.06 -10.98
N PHE A 163 -1.26 13.17 -11.35
CA PHE A 163 -1.98 14.44 -11.47
C PHE A 163 -2.89 14.42 -12.69
N GLU A 164 -4.15 14.73 -12.46
CA GLU A 164 -5.10 14.90 -13.56
C GLU A 164 -5.15 16.37 -14.00
N ARG A 165 -5.23 16.58 -15.30
CA ARG A 165 -5.45 17.90 -15.91
C ARG A 165 -6.84 17.96 -16.51
N THR A 166 -7.60 18.99 -16.15
CA THR A 166 -8.85 19.29 -16.82
C THR A 166 -8.80 20.69 -17.43
N ARG A 167 -9.42 20.86 -18.59
CA ARG A 167 -9.66 22.19 -19.18
C ARG A 167 -10.97 22.72 -18.66
N ILE A 168 -10.91 23.85 -18.00
CA ILE A 168 -12.09 24.63 -17.63
C ILE A 168 -12.30 25.66 -18.72
N ALA A 169 -13.51 25.69 -19.34
CA ALA A 169 -13.85 26.75 -20.29
C ALA A 169 -13.79 28.11 -19.57
N PRO A 170 -13.21 29.15 -20.20
CA PRO A 170 -13.17 30.46 -19.57
C PRO A 170 -14.61 30.97 -19.37
N HIS A 171 -15.05 30.98 -18.14
CA HIS A 171 -16.23 31.72 -17.75
C HIS A 171 -15.76 33.12 -17.34
N SER A 172 -16.30 34.10 -18.06
CA SER A 172 -16.15 35.53 -17.89
C SER A 172 -15.49 36.03 -16.60
N ASP A 173 -14.44 36.85 -16.73
CA ASP A 173 -13.91 37.87 -15.80
C ASP A 173 -13.40 37.46 -14.42
N GLN A 174 -13.30 36.22 -14.04
CA GLN A 174 -12.71 35.85 -12.76
C GLN A 174 -11.59 34.81 -12.93
N THR A 175 -10.38 35.27 -13.10
CA THR A 175 -9.17 34.51 -12.79
C THR A 175 -9.11 34.32 -11.27
N ARG A 176 -9.85 33.35 -10.76
CA ARG A 176 -9.76 32.95 -9.37
C ARG A 176 -8.81 31.76 -9.31
N GLU A 177 -7.61 31.96 -8.78
CA GLU A 177 -6.78 30.83 -8.34
C GLU A 177 -7.56 30.08 -7.26
N VAL A 178 -7.98 28.85 -7.59
CA VAL A 178 -8.64 27.98 -6.63
C VAL A 178 -7.60 26.97 -6.16
N THR A 179 -7.04 27.21 -4.98
CA THR A 179 -6.16 26.27 -4.29
C THR A 179 -6.85 25.83 -3.00
N GLY A 180 -6.80 24.53 -2.69
CA GLY A 180 -7.37 23.98 -1.46
C GLY A 180 -7.68 22.49 -1.57
N ALA A 181 -8.09 21.91 -0.44
CA ALA A 181 -8.60 20.55 -0.36
C ALA A 181 -10.12 20.61 -0.20
N ALA A 182 -10.86 19.98 -1.13
CA ALA A 182 -12.31 19.86 -1.02
C ALA A 182 -12.73 18.87 0.09
N LEU A 183 -11.89 17.88 0.38
CA LEU A 183 -12.08 16.91 1.47
C LEU A 183 -10.76 16.77 2.23
N ARG A 184 -10.83 16.90 3.55
CA ARG A 184 -9.72 16.60 4.45
C ARG A 184 -10.16 15.52 5.43
N VAL A 185 -9.33 14.53 5.64
CA VAL A 185 -9.51 13.46 6.62
C VAL A 185 -8.21 13.32 7.40
N ASP A 186 -8.28 13.46 8.70
CA ASP A 186 -7.15 13.27 9.61
C ASP A 186 -7.48 12.11 10.58
N GLY A 187 -6.48 11.30 10.91
CA GLY A 187 -6.61 10.16 11.83
C GLY A 187 -7.08 8.83 11.21
N ALA A 188 -7.36 8.82 9.91
CA ALA A 188 -7.66 7.62 9.15
C ALA A 188 -7.21 7.74 7.68
N GLU A 189 -7.03 6.59 7.04
CA GLU A 189 -6.75 6.51 5.60
C GLU A 189 -8.05 6.54 4.79
N VAL A 190 -8.01 7.18 3.61
CA VAL A 190 -9.13 7.23 2.67
C VAL A 190 -8.95 6.15 1.61
N SER A 191 -9.87 5.20 1.54
CA SER A 191 -9.83 4.13 0.53
C SER A 191 -10.70 4.39 -0.69
N ALA A 192 -11.71 5.22 -0.56
CA ALA A 192 -12.57 5.59 -1.70
C ALA A 192 -13.34 6.89 -1.43
N VAL A 193 -13.48 7.70 -2.47
CA VAL A 193 -14.38 8.85 -2.50
C VAL A 193 -15.29 8.71 -3.71
N ARG A 194 -16.60 8.82 -3.50
CA ARG A 194 -17.58 8.66 -4.54
C ARG A 194 -18.67 9.73 -4.44
N ARG A 195 -18.96 10.40 -5.55
CA ARG A 195 -20.11 11.30 -5.65
C ARG A 195 -21.39 10.51 -5.80
N VAL A 196 -22.41 10.87 -5.02
CA VAL A 196 -23.76 10.29 -5.08
C VAL A 196 -24.81 11.40 -5.18
N PRO A 197 -26.04 11.09 -5.59
CA PRO A 197 -27.15 12.04 -5.44
C PRO A 197 -27.27 12.44 -3.97
N GLY A 198 -27.09 13.73 -3.67
CA GLY A 198 -27.21 14.24 -2.30
C GLY A 198 -25.89 14.52 -1.57
N GLY A 199 -24.71 14.18 -2.12
CA GLY A 199 -23.45 14.49 -1.46
C GLY A 199 -22.28 13.60 -1.90
N LEU A 200 -21.38 13.32 -0.95
CA LEU A 200 -20.24 12.42 -1.13
C LEU A 200 -20.42 11.17 -0.26
N VAL A 201 -19.90 10.06 -0.74
CA VAL A 201 -19.64 8.87 0.08
C VAL A 201 -18.14 8.69 0.17
N VAL A 202 -17.63 8.68 1.39
CA VAL A 202 -16.22 8.53 1.72
C VAL A 202 -16.03 7.24 2.51
N ARG A 203 -15.11 6.40 2.11
CA ARG A 203 -14.71 5.22 2.89
C ARG A 203 -13.36 5.46 3.51
N VAL A 204 -13.34 5.39 4.84
CA VAL A 204 -12.15 5.54 5.66
C VAL A 204 -11.84 4.24 6.39
N PHE A 205 -10.58 4.06 6.79
CA PHE A 205 -10.19 2.94 7.64
C PHE A 205 -9.06 3.35 8.59
N ARG A 206 -9.08 2.75 9.76
CA ARG A 206 -8.00 2.89 10.74
C ARG A 206 -6.94 1.83 10.46
N SER A 207 -5.75 2.25 10.04
CA SER A 207 -4.63 1.33 9.72
C SER A 207 -3.84 0.85 10.94
N ALA A 208 -4.16 1.38 12.14
CA ALA A 208 -3.43 1.16 13.38
C ALA A 208 -4.17 0.20 14.34
N ALA A 209 -3.41 -0.44 15.23
CA ALA A 209 -3.89 -1.36 16.25
C ALA A 209 -4.57 -0.65 17.44
N GLU A 210 -4.50 0.69 17.51
CA GLU A 210 -5.13 1.49 18.54
C GLU A 210 -6.39 2.18 18.00
N PRO A 211 -7.44 2.38 18.82
CA PRO A 211 -8.58 3.20 18.45
C PRO A 211 -8.13 4.66 18.24
N GLY A 212 -8.92 5.44 17.51
CA GLY A 212 -8.59 6.84 17.32
C GLY A 212 -9.74 7.65 16.77
N THR A 213 -9.64 8.95 17.03
CA THR A 213 -10.56 9.94 16.49
C THR A 213 -10.18 10.27 15.06
N VAL A 214 -11.16 10.28 14.20
CA VAL A 214 -11.04 10.69 12.79
C VAL A 214 -11.79 12.01 12.62
N THR A 215 -11.12 13.04 12.14
CA THR A 215 -11.74 14.32 11.82
C THR A 215 -11.96 14.46 10.32
N LEU A 216 -13.11 15.01 9.93
CA LEU A 216 -13.47 15.22 8.54
C LEU A 216 -13.90 16.67 8.31
N GLU A 217 -13.34 17.25 7.25
CA GLU A 217 -13.77 18.54 6.71
C GLU A 217 -14.16 18.38 5.24
N HIS A 218 -15.27 19.01 4.85
CA HIS A 218 -15.69 19.14 3.46
C HIS A 218 -15.87 20.62 3.14
N ASP A 219 -15.17 21.10 2.09
CA ASP A 219 -15.14 22.53 1.73
C ASP A 219 -14.75 23.44 2.91
N ALA A 220 -13.75 23.00 3.70
CA ALA A 220 -13.21 23.70 4.86
C ALA A 220 -14.18 23.90 6.03
N VAL A 221 -15.25 23.11 6.11
CA VAL A 221 -16.14 23.05 7.26
C VAL A 221 -16.23 21.63 7.81
N PRO A 222 -16.49 21.45 9.14
CA PRO A 222 -16.70 20.12 9.71
C PRO A 222 -17.80 19.37 8.93
N ALA A 223 -17.45 18.18 8.45
CA ALA A 223 -18.36 17.36 7.68
C ALA A 223 -19.47 16.75 8.57
N ARG A 224 -20.68 16.71 8.08
CA ARG A 224 -21.83 16.09 8.76
C ARG A 224 -22.41 14.99 7.90
N GLY A 225 -23.06 14.03 8.52
CA GLY A 225 -23.73 12.97 7.79
C GLY A 225 -23.92 11.72 8.62
N PHE A 226 -23.88 10.58 7.94
CA PHE A 226 -24.15 9.27 8.52
C PHE A 226 -23.04 8.27 8.21
N VAL A 227 -22.69 7.46 9.18
CA VAL A 227 -22.05 6.17 8.93
C VAL A 227 -23.13 5.27 8.33
N ILE A 228 -22.83 4.66 7.19
CA ILE A 228 -23.75 3.80 6.46
C ILE A 228 -23.23 2.37 6.36
N ASP A 229 -24.15 1.40 6.26
CA ASP A 229 -23.81 0.02 5.97
C ASP A 229 -23.45 -0.20 4.48
N LEU A 230 -23.12 -1.44 4.11
CA LEU A 230 -22.78 -1.82 2.72
C LEU A 230 -23.98 -1.71 1.76
N ARG A 231 -25.21 -1.56 2.26
CA ARG A 231 -26.43 -1.34 1.49
C ARG A 231 -26.80 0.14 1.41
N GLY A 232 -25.99 1.02 2.04
CA GLY A 232 -26.23 2.46 2.09
C GLY A 232 -27.27 2.90 3.13
N GLN A 233 -27.60 2.02 4.11
CA GLN A 233 -28.54 2.37 5.15
C GLN A 233 -27.81 3.06 6.33
N PRO A 234 -28.38 4.16 6.88
CA PRO A 234 -27.78 4.85 8.00
C PRO A 234 -27.66 3.96 9.25
N ILE A 235 -26.50 3.97 9.89
CA ILE A 235 -26.22 3.29 11.16
C ILE A 235 -26.22 4.29 12.30
N ARG A 236 -25.45 5.38 12.17
CA ARG A 236 -25.34 6.46 13.16
C ARG A 236 -24.94 7.77 12.48
N SER A 237 -25.36 8.88 13.07
CA SER A 237 -24.92 10.22 12.63
C SER A 237 -23.52 10.55 13.14
N PHE A 238 -22.84 11.48 12.50
CA PHE A 238 -21.61 12.10 12.97
C PHE A 238 -21.57 13.58 12.58
N GLU A 239 -20.77 14.37 13.29
CA GLU A 239 -20.57 15.80 13.05
C GLU A 239 -19.11 16.16 13.33
N GLY A 240 -18.34 16.37 12.28
CA GLY A 240 -16.94 16.77 12.32
C GLY A 240 -15.97 15.66 12.67
N ASP A 241 -16.28 14.85 13.67
CA ASP A 241 -15.44 13.78 14.18
C ASP A 241 -16.17 12.43 14.33
N LEU A 242 -15.39 11.39 14.44
CA LEU A 242 -15.84 10.01 14.48
C LEU A 242 -14.79 9.14 15.17
N GLU A 243 -15.18 8.36 16.18
CA GLU A 243 -14.32 7.34 16.77
C GLU A 243 -14.32 6.07 15.92
N LEU A 244 -13.12 5.58 15.58
CA LEU A 244 -12.89 4.29 14.93
C LEU A 244 -12.13 3.35 15.86
N ARG A 245 -12.58 2.09 15.88
CA ARG A 245 -11.84 1.00 16.52
C ARG A 245 -10.58 0.65 15.73
N PRO A 246 -9.63 -0.11 16.33
CA PRO A 246 -8.51 -0.68 15.60
C PRO A 246 -8.98 -1.39 14.31
N PHE A 247 -8.35 -1.08 13.18
CA PHE A 247 -8.63 -1.68 11.88
C PHE A 247 -10.08 -1.55 11.39
N GLU A 248 -10.86 -0.65 11.98
CA GLU A 248 -12.25 -0.42 11.55
C GLU A 248 -12.31 0.26 10.19
N ILE A 249 -13.19 -0.25 9.33
CA ILE A 249 -13.56 0.35 8.05
C ILE A 249 -14.92 1.00 8.22
N ALA A 250 -15.03 2.29 7.96
CA ALA A 250 -16.30 3.01 7.98
C ALA A 250 -16.61 3.60 6.60
N THR A 251 -17.87 3.54 6.22
CA THR A 251 -18.37 4.23 5.02
C THR A 251 -19.27 5.37 5.49
N LEU A 252 -18.94 6.58 5.07
CA LEU A 252 -19.55 7.82 5.50
C LEU A 252 -20.29 8.45 4.33
N GLN A 253 -21.56 8.76 4.50
CA GLN A 253 -22.32 9.59 3.57
C GLN A 253 -22.37 11.00 4.15
N LEU A 254 -21.74 11.94 3.44
CA LEU A 254 -21.69 13.34 3.84
C LEU A 254 -22.93 14.07 3.33
N ASP A 255 -23.50 14.92 4.17
CA ASP A 255 -24.54 15.87 3.78
C ASP A 255 -23.95 16.94 2.85
N ARG A 256 -24.80 17.64 2.13
CA ARG A 256 -24.42 18.76 1.25
C ARG A 256 -24.07 20.01 2.02
#